data_9980dacf06d5cfa35b9a4ce0cc7c0b5a
#
_entry.id   9980dacf06d5cfa35b9a4ce0cc7c0b5a
#
_cell.length_a   1.000
_cell.length_b   1.000
_cell.length_c   1.000
_cell.angle_alpha   90.00
_cell.angle_beta   90.00
_cell.angle_gamma   90.00
#
_symmetry.space_group_name_H-M   'P 1'
#
loop_
_entity.id
_entity.type
_entity.pdbx_description
1 polymer ?
#
loop_
_entity_poly.entity_id
_entity_poly.type
_entity_poly.pdbx_seq_one_letter_code
_entity_poly.pdbx_strand_id
1 'polypeptide(L)'
;VGVGGYGNYLPFLRFTEALNIPWFIFSDAENQPKASVQKQFLDCGTDKNEEDCIVFLNDGNDFERQLIEDGFGDEIKQAIIKEGDYQNEQHKQAKVLEIGNYDNDKLYEVITGNKTQYGPAIAEQITEVEKDLPAKVIDLFEKITTLLKVEEI
;
A
#
# COMPACT_ATOMS: atom_id res chain seq x y z
N VAL A 1 8.18 -1.85 9.98
CA VAL A 1 7.74 -3.08 10.66
C VAL A 1 6.32 -3.41 10.20
N GLY A 2 6.10 -4.62 9.67
CA GLY A 2 4.77 -5.13 9.40
C GLY A 2 4.15 -5.69 10.68
N VAL A 3 3.00 -5.18 11.08
CA VAL A 3 2.36 -5.55 12.37
C VAL A 3 1.25 -6.60 12.23
N GLY A 4 0.97 -7.05 11.02
CA GLY A 4 0.01 -8.11 10.67
C GLY A 4 -1.46 -7.75 10.95
N GLY A 5 -2.34 -8.08 10.03
CA GLY A 5 -3.79 -7.84 10.13
C GLY A 5 -4.14 -6.38 10.44
N TYR A 6 -5.09 -6.16 11.36
CA TYR A 6 -5.46 -4.80 11.81
C TYR A 6 -4.41 -4.14 12.70
N GLY A 7 -3.24 -4.71 12.74
CA GLY A 7 -2.07 -4.21 13.41
C GLY A 7 -2.15 -4.29 14.94
N ASN A 8 -1.00 -4.58 15.48
CA ASN A 8 -0.76 -4.41 16.91
C ASN A 8 0.27 -3.29 17.06
N TYR A 9 -0.14 -2.06 16.75
CA TYR A 9 0.73 -0.89 16.74
C TYR A 9 1.10 -0.42 18.15
N LEU A 10 0.18 -0.53 19.10
CA LEU A 10 0.31 0.07 20.44
C LEU A 10 1.62 -0.27 21.17
N PRO A 11 2.11 -1.53 21.19
CA PRO A 11 3.39 -1.83 21.82
C PRO A 11 4.57 -1.10 21.16
N PHE A 12 4.55 -0.99 19.83
CA PHE A 12 5.60 -0.29 19.07
C PHE A 12 5.53 1.22 19.31
N LEU A 13 4.34 1.81 19.29
CA LEU A 13 4.14 3.23 19.56
C LEU A 13 4.66 3.59 20.96
N ARG A 14 4.27 2.84 21.98
CA ARG A 14 4.75 3.07 23.35
C ARG A 14 6.27 2.90 23.48
N PHE A 15 6.84 1.92 22.79
CA PHE A 15 8.28 1.70 22.78
C PHE A 15 9.02 2.86 22.12
N THR A 16 8.58 3.31 20.95
CA THR A 16 9.19 4.41 20.22
C THR A 16 9.05 5.74 20.96
N GLU A 17 7.88 6.03 21.54
CA GLU A 17 7.67 7.21 22.39
C GLU A 17 8.62 7.20 23.61
N ALA A 18 8.73 6.06 24.31
CA ALA A 18 9.59 5.94 25.50
C ALA A 18 11.09 6.15 25.18
N LEU A 19 11.52 5.87 23.96
CA LEU A 19 12.90 6.05 23.49
C LEU A 19 13.12 7.31 22.64
N ASN A 20 12.08 8.12 22.47
CA ASN A 20 12.09 9.30 21.58
C ASN A 20 12.53 8.96 20.15
N ILE A 21 12.09 7.81 19.62
CA ILE A 21 12.35 7.38 18.25
C ILE A 21 11.23 7.89 17.36
N PRO A 22 11.54 8.61 16.26
CA PRO A 22 10.54 9.01 15.28
C PRO A 22 9.84 7.80 14.66
N TRP A 23 8.53 7.92 14.42
CA TRP A 23 7.75 6.85 13.81
C TRP A 23 6.63 7.40 12.92
N PHE A 24 6.26 6.62 11.93
CA PHE A 24 5.12 6.85 11.07
C PHE A 24 4.33 5.57 10.89
N ILE A 25 3.02 5.70 10.67
CA ILE A 25 2.14 4.59 10.27
C ILE A 25 1.67 4.84 8.85
N PHE A 26 1.75 3.81 8.01
CA PHE A 26 1.09 3.74 6.71
C PHE A 26 0.06 2.60 6.78
N SER A 27 -1.20 2.91 6.54
CA SER A 27 -2.28 1.94 6.79
C SER A 27 -3.42 2.04 5.78
N ASP A 28 -4.05 0.89 5.54
CA ASP A 28 -5.33 0.81 4.85
C ASP A 28 -6.38 1.71 5.52
N ALA A 29 -7.31 2.20 4.72
CA ALA A 29 -8.37 3.12 5.16
C ALA A 29 -9.77 2.50 5.15
N GLU A 30 -9.88 1.18 5.08
CA GLU A 30 -11.13 0.49 5.34
C GLU A 30 -11.60 0.78 6.78
N ASN A 31 -12.91 0.74 6.99
CA ASN A 31 -13.51 1.18 8.26
C ASN A 31 -12.87 0.54 9.51
N GLN A 32 -12.63 -0.77 9.47
CA GLN A 32 -12.13 -1.51 10.63
C GLN A 32 -10.64 -1.31 10.87
N PRO A 33 -9.74 -1.41 9.87
CA PRO A 33 -8.33 -1.05 10.01
C PRO A 33 -8.14 0.38 10.49
N LYS A 34 -8.78 1.36 9.87
CA LYS A 34 -8.69 2.78 10.22
C LYS A 34 -9.09 3.03 11.68
N ALA A 35 -10.26 2.54 12.10
CA ALA A 35 -10.71 2.69 13.47
C ALA A 35 -9.78 2.02 14.50
N SER A 36 -9.18 0.87 14.13
CA SER A 36 -8.20 0.19 14.99
C SER A 36 -6.92 0.99 15.16
N VAL A 37 -6.37 1.54 14.08
CA VAL A 37 -5.17 2.39 14.12
C VAL A 37 -5.43 3.63 14.96
N GLN A 38 -6.54 4.35 14.72
CA GLN A 38 -6.90 5.56 15.44
C GLN A 38 -7.09 5.29 16.95
N LYS A 39 -7.75 4.19 17.30
CA LYS A 39 -7.88 3.80 18.71
C LYS A 39 -6.52 3.57 19.36
N GLN A 40 -5.61 2.84 18.71
CA GLN A 40 -4.29 2.55 19.26
C GLN A 40 -3.41 3.81 19.36
N PHE A 41 -3.55 4.75 18.43
CA PHE A 41 -2.92 6.07 18.52
C PHE A 41 -3.39 6.82 19.76
N LEU A 42 -4.69 6.89 20.00
CA LEU A 42 -5.24 7.51 21.22
C LEU A 42 -4.80 6.78 22.50
N ASP A 43 -4.81 5.45 22.51
CA ASP A 43 -4.39 4.62 23.64
C ASP A 43 -2.87 4.73 23.93
N CYS A 44 -2.09 5.19 22.98
CA CYS A 44 -0.66 5.49 23.15
C CYS A 44 -0.46 6.71 24.07
N GLY A 45 -1.32 7.70 23.99
CA GLY A 45 -1.24 8.94 24.77
C GLY A 45 -0.09 9.84 24.34
N THR A 46 0.27 9.82 23.06
CA THR A 46 1.27 10.73 22.49
C THR A 46 0.73 12.15 22.36
N ASP A 47 1.61 13.15 22.44
CA ASP A 47 1.29 14.56 22.20
C ASP A 47 1.32 14.95 20.71
N LYS A 48 1.66 13.99 19.80
CA LYS A 48 1.72 14.22 18.36
C LYS A 48 0.30 14.32 17.77
N ASN A 49 0.18 15.01 16.62
CA ASN A 49 -1.05 15.01 15.86
C ASN A 49 -1.12 13.75 14.97
N GLU A 50 -2.31 13.18 14.84
CA GLU A 50 -2.55 12.00 13.99
C GLU A 50 -2.09 12.26 12.54
N GLU A 51 -2.51 13.38 11.98
CA GLU A 51 -2.20 13.77 10.60
C GLU A 51 -0.70 13.96 10.30
N ASP A 52 0.13 14.20 11.31
CA ASP A 52 1.58 14.35 11.15
C ASP A 52 2.29 12.99 11.12
N CYS A 53 1.72 11.97 11.76
CA CYS A 53 2.36 10.68 12.00
C CYS A 53 1.72 9.51 11.23
N ILE A 54 0.48 9.66 10.76
CA ILE A 54 -0.26 8.60 10.10
C ILE A 54 -0.64 9.02 8.69
N VAL A 55 -0.36 8.13 7.73
CA VAL A 55 -0.86 8.22 6.36
C VAL A 55 -1.85 7.09 6.15
N PHE A 56 -3.11 7.44 6.02
CA PHE A 56 -4.14 6.52 5.56
C PHE A 56 -4.28 6.59 4.04
N LEU A 57 -4.60 5.47 3.43
CA LEU A 57 -5.08 5.42 2.06
C LEU A 57 -6.38 6.24 1.91
N ASN A 58 -6.92 6.38 0.70
CA ASN A 58 -8.21 7.01 0.49
C ASN A 58 -9.32 6.25 1.24
N ASP A 59 -10.32 6.96 1.72
CA ASP A 59 -11.40 6.36 2.52
C ASP A 59 -12.02 5.12 1.85
N GLY A 60 -12.01 4.03 2.57
CA GLY A 60 -12.54 2.73 2.13
C GLY A 60 -11.55 1.86 1.35
N ASN A 61 -10.35 2.34 1.03
CA ASN A 61 -9.38 1.59 0.25
C ASN A 61 -8.46 0.72 1.12
N ASP A 62 -8.16 -0.47 0.59
CA ASP A 62 -6.93 -1.19 0.84
C ASP A 62 -5.86 -0.75 -0.20
N PHE A 63 -4.64 -1.28 -0.08
CA PHE A 63 -3.53 -0.87 -0.94
C PHE A 63 -3.74 -1.25 -2.41
N GLU A 64 -4.37 -2.38 -2.68
CA GLU A 64 -4.66 -2.84 -4.04
C GLU A 64 -5.68 -1.93 -4.73
N ARG A 65 -6.73 -1.53 -4.04
CA ARG A 65 -7.70 -0.58 -4.57
C ARG A 65 -7.07 0.78 -4.83
N GLN A 66 -6.23 1.24 -3.90
CA GLN A 66 -5.51 2.50 -4.04
C GLN A 66 -4.62 2.52 -5.28
N LEU A 67 -3.86 1.45 -5.55
CA LEU A 67 -3.02 1.34 -6.75
C LEU A 67 -3.84 1.45 -8.03
N ILE A 68 -5.01 0.81 -8.10
CA ILE A 68 -5.89 0.88 -9.25
C ILE A 68 -6.41 2.31 -9.45
N GLU A 69 -6.84 2.99 -8.37
CA GLU A 69 -7.32 4.37 -8.42
C GLU A 69 -6.22 5.37 -8.80
N ASP A 70 -4.99 5.14 -8.35
CA ASP A 70 -3.81 5.94 -8.72
C ASP A 70 -3.35 5.69 -10.17
N GLY A 71 -4.07 4.82 -10.91
CA GLY A 71 -3.87 4.62 -12.34
C GLY A 71 -2.81 3.57 -12.70
N PHE A 72 -2.47 2.64 -11.80
CA PHE A 72 -1.52 1.54 -12.05
C PHE A 72 -2.19 0.28 -12.65
N GLY A 73 -3.36 0.43 -13.25
CA GLY A 73 -4.10 -0.69 -13.83
C GLY A 73 -3.34 -1.44 -14.93
N ASP A 74 -2.58 -0.75 -15.76
CA ASP A 74 -1.81 -1.39 -16.83
C ASP A 74 -0.59 -2.16 -16.29
N GLU A 75 0.10 -1.63 -15.28
CA GLU A 75 1.20 -2.29 -14.57
C GLU A 75 0.70 -3.56 -13.87
N ILE A 76 -0.48 -3.50 -13.27
CA ILE A 76 -1.15 -4.66 -12.66
C ILE A 76 -1.48 -5.72 -13.72
N LYS A 77 -2.01 -5.33 -14.88
CA LYS A 77 -2.28 -6.27 -15.99
C LYS A 77 -1.00 -6.95 -16.46
N GLN A 78 0.11 -6.21 -16.62
CA GLN A 78 1.39 -6.77 -17.01
C GLN A 78 1.93 -7.76 -15.96
N ALA A 79 1.79 -7.44 -14.68
CA ALA A 79 2.16 -8.35 -13.60
C ALA A 79 1.34 -9.66 -13.64
N ILE A 80 0.03 -9.58 -13.84
CA ILE A 80 -0.83 -10.75 -13.99
C ILE A 80 -0.41 -11.60 -15.21
N ILE A 81 -0.12 -10.95 -16.33
CA ILE A 81 0.36 -11.63 -17.54
C ILE A 81 1.72 -12.30 -17.29
N LYS A 82 2.62 -11.63 -16.61
CA LYS A 82 3.96 -12.14 -16.30
C LYS A 82 3.93 -13.39 -15.42
N GLU A 83 3.10 -13.37 -14.41
CA GLU A 83 2.94 -14.47 -13.44
C GLU A 83 1.99 -15.60 -13.91
N GLY A 84 1.40 -15.45 -15.09
CA GLY A 84 0.47 -16.42 -15.63
C GLY A 84 1.14 -17.75 -16.03
N ASP A 85 0.48 -18.86 -15.72
CA ASP A 85 0.86 -20.18 -16.21
C ASP A 85 0.14 -20.49 -17.53
N TYR A 86 0.93 -20.70 -18.60
CA TYR A 86 0.41 -20.86 -19.95
C TYR A 86 0.80 -22.22 -20.55
N GLN A 87 -0.20 -23.00 -20.94
CA GLN A 87 0.02 -24.33 -21.54
C GLN A 87 0.73 -24.27 -22.89
N ASN A 88 0.49 -23.20 -23.66
CA ASN A 88 1.07 -22.95 -24.99
C ASN A 88 0.88 -21.49 -25.39
N GLU A 89 1.47 -21.09 -26.52
CA GLU A 89 1.44 -19.72 -27.01
C GLU A 89 0.01 -19.23 -27.37
N GLN A 90 -0.84 -20.11 -27.90
CA GLN A 90 -2.23 -19.74 -28.21
C GLN A 90 -3.04 -19.47 -26.93
N HIS A 91 -2.85 -20.28 -25.88
CA HIS A 91 -3.44 -20.03 -24.57
C HIS A 91 -2.95 -18.72 -23.95
N LYS A 92 -1.64 -18.43 -24.07
CA LYS A 92 -1.08 -17.16 -23.62
C LYS A 92 -1.72 -15.96 -24.33
N GLN A 93 -1.79 -15.98 -25.67
CA GLN A 93 -2.38 -14.89 -26.44
C GLN A 93 -3.87 -14.66 -26.08
N ALA A 94 -4.64 -15.73 -25.88
CA ALA A 94 -6.03 -15.62 -25.45
C ALA A 94 -6.14 -14.98 -24.05
N LYS A 95 -5.28 -15.39 -23.11
CA LYS A 95 -5.26 -14.82 -21.77
C LYS A 95 -4.79 -13.36 -21.74
N VAL A 96 -3.82 -12.98 -22.56
CA VAL A 96 -3.38 -11.58 -22.71
C VAL A 96 -4.54 -10.70 -23.18
N LEU A 97 -5.32 -11.16 -24.18
CA LEU A 97 -6.50 -10.43 -24.65
C LEU A 97 -7.59 -10.35 -23.56
N GLU A 98 -7.83 -11.44 -22.83
CA GLU A 98 -8.79 -11.47 -21.72
C GLU A 98 -8.39 -10.46 -20.63
N ILE A 99 -7.14 -10.52 -20.14
CA ILE A 99 -6.62 -9.64 -19.08
C ILE A 99 -6.61 -8.18 -19.55
N GLY A 100 -6.28 -7.93 -20.82
CA GLY A 100 -6.34 -6.60 -21.41
C GLY A 100 -7.69 -5.92 -21.27
N ASN A 101 -8.78 -6.71 -21.28
CA ASN A 101 -10.16 -6.22 -21.15
C ASN A 101 -10.69 -6.16 -19.71
N TYR A 102 -9.87 -6.49 -18.70
CA TYR A 102 -10.30 -6.36 -17.30
C TYR A 102 -10.55 -4.90 -16.95
N ASP A 103 -11.70 -4.65 -16.35
CA ASP A 103 -12.00 -3.40 -15.67
C ASP A 103 -11.37 -3.35 -14.26
N ASN A 104 -11.51 -2.24 -13.60
CA ASN A 104 -10.92 -2.01 -12.28
C ASN A 104 -11.45 -3.00 -11.23
N ASP A 105 -12.71 -3.38 -11.28
CA ASP A 105 -13.30 -4.30 -10.32
C ASP A 105 -12.78 -5.73 -10.53
N LYS A 106 -12.62 -6.14 -11.79
CA LYS A 106 -12.03 -7.43 -12.12
C LYS A 106 -10.55 -7.51 -11.77
N LEU A 107 -9.79 -6.44 -12.01
CA LEU A 107 -8.40 -6.35 -11.57
C LEU A 107 -8.30 -6.51 -10.05
N TYR A 108 -9.10 -5.76 -9.31
CA TYR A 108 -9.12 -5.84 -7.85
C TYR A 108 -9.44 -7.26 -7.36
N GLU A 109 -10.48 -7.91 -7.90
CA GLU A 109 -10.83 -9.30 -7.56
C GLU A 109 -9.65 -10.26 -7.76
N VAL A 110 -8.97 -10.17 -8.90
CA VAL A 110 -7.87 -11.07 -9.26
C VAL A 110 -6.67 -10.90 -8.33
N ILE A 111 -6.25 -9.65 -8.09
CA ILE A 111 -5.05 -9.41 -7.28
C ILE A 111 -5.29 -9.66 -5.79
N THR A 112 -6.48 -9.34 -5.26
CA THR A 112 -6.81 -9.61 -3.85
C THR A 112 -6.96 -11.10 -3.57
N GLY A 113 -7.39 -11.89 -4.55
CA GLY A 113 -7.42 -13.36 -4.43
C GLY A 113 -6.04 -14.01 -4.34
N ASN A 114 -4.97 -13.34 -4.81
CA ASN A 114 -3.62 -13.89 -4.90
C ASN A 114 -2.53 -12.86 -4.56
N LYS A 115 -2.70 -12.12 -3.48
CA LYS A 115 -1.79 -11.01 -3.06
C LYS A 115 -0.31 -11.41 -3.01
N THR A 116 0.00 -12.58 -2.47
CA THR A 116 1.38 -13.07 -2.33
C THR A 116 2.04 -13.40 -3.67
N GLN A 117 1.25 -13.79 -4.67
CA GLN A 117 1.73 -14.09 -6.01
C GLN A 117 2.01 -12.81 -6.80
N TYR A 118 1.05 -11.88 -6.83
CA TYR A 118 1.13 -10.72 -7.71
C TYR A 118 1.87 -9.53 -7.10
N GLY A 119 1.92 -9.39 -5.79
CA GLY A 119 2.55 -8.25 -5.13
C GLY A 119 3.98 -7.94 -5.60
N PRO A 120 4.91 -8.91 -5.61
CA PRO A 120 6.27 -8.69 -6.09
C PRO A 120 6.33 -8.28 -7.57
N ALA A 121 5.53 -8.93 -8.43
CA ALA A 121 5.49 -8.64 -9.86
C ALA A 121 4.89 -7.24 -10.15
N ILE A 122 3.88 -6.82 -9.40
CA ILE A 122 3.31 -5.46 -9.50
C ILE A 122 4.37 -4.43 -9.11
N ALA A 123 5.10 -4.63 -8.00
CA ALA A 123 6.16 -3.73 -7.57
C ALA A 123 7.26 -3.61 -8.63
N GLU A 124 7.66 -4.71 -9.24
CA GLU A 124 8.63 -4.72 -10.35
C GLU A 124 8.12 -3.93 -11.56
N GLN A 125 6.87 -4.15 -12.00
CA GLN A 125 6.28 -3.41 -13.11
C GLN A 125 6.18 -1.90 -12.82
N ILE A 126 5.83 -1.49 -11.62
CA ILE A 126 5.79 -0.08 -11.23
C ILE A 126 7.19 0.54 -11.28
N THR A 127 8.23 -0.19 -10.89
CA THR A 127 9.62 0.33 -10.92
C THR A 127 10.23 0.40 -12.31
N GLU A 128 9.71 -0.39 -13.27
CA GLU A 128 10.18 -0.39 -14.66
C GLU A 128 9.63 0.77 -15.49
N VAL A 129 8.58 1.45 -15.03
CA VAL A 129 7.98 2.59 -15.73
C VAL A 129 8.44 3.91 -15.12
N GLU A 130 8.65 4.93 -15.96
CA GLU A 130 8.91 6.31 -15.52
C GLU A 130 7.59 6.97 -15.11
N LYS A 131 7.02 6.49 -14.00
CA LYS A 131 5.75 6.97 -13.45
C LYS A 131 5.96 7.38 -12.00
N ASP A 132 5.27 8.42 -11.56
CA ASP A 132 5.30 8.81 -10.16
C ASP A 132 4.84 7.68 -9.25
N LEU A 133 5.41 7.60 -8.06
CA LEU A 133 4.96 6.65 -7.04
C LEU A 133 3.49 6.91 -6.67
N PRO A 134 2.78 5.89 -6.12
CA PRO A 134 1.43 6.08 -5.61
C PRO A 134 1.35 7.28 -4.65
N ALA A 135 0.31 8.11 -4.81
CA ALA A 135 0.22 9.42 -4.13
C ALA A 135 0.40 9.32 -2.60
N LYS A 136 -0.17 8.31 -1.97
CA LYS A 136 -0.04 8.11 -0.52
C LYS A 136 1.35 7.65 -0.07
N VAL A 137 2.10 7.00 -0.96
CA VAL A 137 3.51 6.67 -0.73
C VAL A 137 4.37 7.93 -0.78
N ILE A 138 4.08 8.83 -1.73
CA ILE A 138 4.74 10.14 -1.81
C ILE A 138 4.48 10.93 -0.52
N ASP A 139 3.23 11.03 -0.07
CA ASP A 139 2.85 11.73 1.17
C ASP A 139 3.62 11.19 2.39
N LEU A 140 3.76 9.87 2.52
CA LEU A 140 4.59 9.26 3.58
C LEU A 140 6.06 9.71 3.48
N PHE A 141 6.66 9.65 2.29
CA PHE A 141 8.06 10.05 2.11
C PHE A 141 8.28 11.54 2.36
N GLU A 142 7.33 12.40 2.01
CA GLU A 142 7.38 13.83 2.30
C GLU A 142 7.39 14.10 3.80
N LYS A 143 6.53 13.42 4.57
CA LYS A 143 6.51 13.50 6.04
C LYS A 143 7.83 13.06 6.66
N ILE A 144 8.37 11.91 6.22
CA ILE A 144 9.67 11.40 6.69
C ILE A 144 10.79 12.40 6.37
N THR A 145 10.83 12.92 5.14
CA THR A 145 11.87 13.86 4.70
C THR A 145 11.80 15.19 5.47
N THR A 146 10.59 15.65 5.78
CA THR A 146 10.39 16.87 6.55
C THR A 146 10.97 16.72 7.97
N LEU A 147 10.72 15.58 8.60
CA LEU A 147 11.28 15.29 9.93
C LEU A 147 12.82 15.27 9.90
N LEU A 148 13.42 14.58 8.93
CA LEU A 148 14.88 14.47 8.82
C LEU A 148 15.57 15.81 8.59
N LYS A 149 14.94 16.74 7.87
CA LYS A 149 15.49 18.09 7.66
C LYS A 149 15.47 18.96 8.91
N VAL A 150 14.58 18.71 9.85
CA VAL A 150 14.48 19.43 11.12
C VAL A 150 15.61 19.03 12.08
N GLU A 151 16.14 17.80 11.96
CA GLU A 151 17.22 17.31 12.80
C GLU A 151 18.62 17.78 12.36
N GLU A 152 18.78 18.36 11.18
CA GLU A 152 20.07 18.88 10.65
C GLU A 152 20.38 20.34 11.03
N ILE A 153 19.52 21.01 11.83
CA ILE A 153 19.69 22.40 12.29
C ILE A 153 20.09 22.40 13.77
#